data_945c5fa366014857bd66e14b7c245edc
#
_entry.id   945c5fa366014857bd66e14b7c245edc
#
_cell.length_a   1.000
_cell.length_b   1.000
_cell.length_c   1.000
_cell.angle_alpha   90.00
_cell.angle_beta   90.00
_cell.angle_gamma   90.00
#
_symmetry.space_group_name_H-M   'P 1'
#
loop_
_entity.id
_entity.type
_entity.pdbx_description
1 polymer ?
#
loop_
_entity_poly.entity_id
_entity_poly.type
_entity_poly.pdbx_seq_one_letter_code
_entity_poly.pdbx_strand_id
1 'polypeptide(L)'
;MCGIVGYVGAQSALDVVVAGLKRLEYRGYDSAGVAVLADGTLAAAKKAGKLINLEKELKDRPLPTGTTGIGHTRWATHGGPTDANAHPHLDNAGRVAVVHNGIIEN
;
A
#
# COMPACT_ATOMS: atom_id res chain seq x y z
N MET A 1 14.51 4.35 -1.19
CA MET A 1 14.49 2.99 -0.64
C MET A 1 13.04 2.60 -0.38
N CYS A 2 12.66 1.38 -0.75
CA CYS A 2 11.30 0.90 -0.56
C CYS A 2 11.12 0.27 0.82
N GLY A 3 9.90 0.34 1.35
CA GLY A 3 9.53 -0.28 2.60
C GLY A 3 8.25 -1.08 2.47
N ILE A 4 8.18 -2.20 3.19
CA ILE A 4 7.02 -3.09 3.20
C ILE A 4 6.57 -3.27 4.65
N VAL A 5 5.26 -3.19 4.87
CA VAL A 5 4.63 -3.48 6.17
C VAL A 5 3.53 -4.51 5.95
N GLY A 6 3.50 -5.53 6.79
CA GLY A 6 2.44 -6.53 6.75
C GLY A 6 1.86 -6.73 8.15
N TYR A 7 0.57 -7.04 8.23
CA TYR A 7 -0.10 -7.27 9.48
C TYR A 7 -1.15 -8.37 9.36
N VAL A 8 -1.13 -9.28 10.32
CA VAL A 8 -2.19 -10.27 10.56
C VAL A 8 -2.42 -10.30 12.07
N GLY A 9 -3.62 -10.02 12.51
CA GLY A 9 -3.89 -9.99 13.94
C GLY A 9 -5.33 -9.63 14.28
N ALA A 10 -5.54 -9.10 15.49
CA ALA A 10 -6.88 -8.78 16.00
C ALA A 10 -7.26 -7.32 15.82
N GLN A 11 -6.31 -6.45 15.46
CA GLN A 11 -6.55 -5.02 15.32
C GLN A 11 -6.91 -4.65 13.88
N SER A 12 -7.35 -3.42 13.65
CA SER A 12 -7.56 -2.91 12.30
C SER A 12 -6.23 -2.92 11.55
N ALA A 13 -6.14 -3.74 10.49
CA ALA A 13 -4.93 -3.84 9.69
C ALA A 13 -4.56 -2.51 9.05
N LEU A 14 -5.55 -1.75 8.57
CA LEU A 14 -5.29 -0.46 7.94
C LEU A 14 -4.57 0.49 8.90
N ASP A 15 -5.04 0.61 10.14
CA ASP A 15 -4.43 1.50 11.12
C ASP A 15 -3.00 1.09 11.45
N VAL A 16 -2.75 -0.21 11.63
CA VAL A 16 -1.42 -0.74 11.93
C VAL A 16 -0.48 -0.52 10.75
N VAL A 17 -0.93 -0.81 9.53
CA VAL A 17 -0.12 -0.69 8.32
C VAL A 17 0.21 0.78 8.04
N VAL A 18 -0.75 1.69 8.13
CA VAL A 18 -0.50 3.12 7.92
C VAL A 18 0.47 3.66 8.95
N ALA A 19 0.32 3.28 10.23
CA ALA A 19 1.26 3.67 11.27
C ALA A 19 2.68 3.17 10.98
N GLY A 20 2.80 1.95 10.45
CA GLY A 20 4.09 1.40 10.02
C GLY A 20 4.70 2.18 8.86
N LEU A 21 3.90 2.56 7.86
CA LEU A 21 4.38 3.37 6.74
C LEU A 21 4.86 4.74 7.20
N LYS A 22 4.19 5.36 8.17
CA LYS A 22 4.63 6.64 8.75
C LYS A 22 6.02 6.54 9.36
N ARG A 23 6.34 5.42 10.00
CA ARG A 23 7.67 5.18 10.57
C ARG A 23 8.74 5.03 9.50
N LEU A 24 8.36 4.65 8.28
CA LEU A 24 9.28 4.49 7.15
C LEU A 24 9.46 5.78 6.33
N GLU A 25 8.74 6.85 6.63
CA GLU A 25 8.82 8.11 5.87
C GLU A 25 10.22 8.67 5.77
N TYR A 26 11.03 8.54 6.83
CA TYR A 26 12.38 9.09 6.86
C TYR A 26 13.31 8.50 5.80
N ARG A 27 12.93 7.35 5.23
CA ARG A 27 13.75 6.62 4.26
C ARG A 27 13.64 7.19 2.85
N GLY A 28 12.67 8.10 2.61
CA GLY A 28 12.40 8.65 1.30
C GLY A 28 11.54 7.70 0.45
N TYR A 29 10.58 8.28 -0.24
CA TYR A 29 9.67 7.53 -1.12
C TYR A 29 8.94 8.51 -2.02
N ASP A 30 8.34 8.01 -3.11
CA ASP A 30 7.57 8.82 -4.06
C ASP A 30 6.16 8.28 -4.32
N SER A 31 5.80 7.18 -3.71
CA SER A 31 4.44 6.64 -3.75
C SER A 31 4.22 5.70 -2.57
N ALA A 32 2.97 5.52 -2.19
CA ALA A 32 2.58 4.65 -1.10
C ALA A 32 1.24 3.98 -1.41
N GLY A 33 1.03 2.81 -0.83
CA GLY A 33 -0.23 2.09 -1.01
C GLY A 33 -0.46 1.07 0.07
N VAL A 34 -1.72 0.66 0.20
CA VAL A 34 -2.17 -0.33 1.17
C VAL A 34 -3.19 -1.26 0.52
N ALA A 35 -3.26 -2.50 1.01
CA ALA A 35 -4.34 -3.43 0.69
C ALA A 35 -4.80 -4.11 1.96
N VAL A 36 -6.10 -4.30 2.09
CA VAL A 36 -6.73 -4.90 3.26
C VAL A 36 -7.67 -6.01 2.82
N LEU A 37 -7.64 -7.13 3.51
CA LEU A 37 -8.58 -8.22 3.33
C LEU A 37 -9.69 -8.07 4.38
N ALA A 38 -10.93 -7.88 3.93
CA ALA A 38 -12.09 -7.71 4.80
C ALA A 38 -13.26 -8.54 4.25
N ASP A 39 -13.81 -9.43 5.08
CA ASP A 39 -14.96 -10.28 4.72
C ASP A 39 -14.75 -11.04 3.42
N GLY A 40 -13.54 -11.58 3.21
CA GLY A 40 -13.20 -12.32 2.01
C GLY A 40 -12.99 -11.46 0.77
N THR A 41 -13.04 -10.14 0.89
CA THR A 41 -12.86 -9.19 -0.20
C THR A 41 -11.59 -8.37 0.00
N LEU A 42 -10.79 -8.24 -1.05
CA LEU A 42 -9.57 -7.45 -1.05
C LEU A 42 -9.87 -6.03 -1.51
N ALA A 43 -9.47 -5.05 -0.71
CA ALA A 43 -9.62 -3.64 -1.04
C ALA A 43 -8.26 -2.95 -0.93
N ALA A 44 -8.00 -2.02 -1.84
CA ALA A 44 -6.70 -1.35 -1.90
C ALA A 44 -6.84 0.13 -2.23
N ALA A 45 -5.85 0.91 -1.81
CA ALA A 45 -5.70 2.31 -2.19
C ALA A 45 -4.21 2.59 -2.35
N LYS A 46 -3.86 3.38 -3.37
CA LYS A 46 -2.48 3.78 -3.62
C LYS A 46 -2.42 5.16 -4.26
N LYS A 47 -1.37 5.91 -3.94
CA LYS A 47 -1.18 7.27 -4.43
C LYS A 47 0.30 7.58 -4.66
N ALA A 48 0.58 8.32 -5.71
CA ALA A 48 1.88 8.95 -5.91
C ALA A 48 2.05 10.12 -4.93
N GLY A 49 3.30 10.44 -4.63
CA GLY A 49 3.66 11.53 -3.74
C GLY A 49 3.81 11.08 -2.30
N LYS A 50 3.64 12.03 -1.38
CA LYS A 50 3.84 11.77 0.05
C LYS A 50 2.69 10.97 0.66
N LEU A 51 2.95 10.35 1.79
CA LEU A 51 1.97 9.55 2.53
C LEU A 51 0.69 10.34 2.85
N ILE A 52 0.80 11.66 3.05
CA ILE A 52 -0.37 12.50 3.28
C ILE A 52 -1.37 12.41 2.13
N ASN A 53 -0.92 12.21 0.90
CA ASN A 53 -1.80 12.03 -0.26
C ASN A 53 -2.60 10.73 -0.15
N LEU A 54 -1.96 9.65 0.30
CA LEU A 54 -2.64 8.39 0.57
C LEU A 54 -3.65 8.55 1.72
N GLU A 55 -3.26 9.24 2.79
CA GLU A 55 -4.17 9.48 3.92
C GLU A 55 -5.42 10.26 3.50
N LYS A 56 -5.26 11.26 2.61
CA LYS A 56 -6.39 12.00 2.05
C LYS A 56 -7.30 11.10 1.21
N GLU A 57 -6.71 10.24 0.38
CA GLU A 57 -7.46 9.28 -0.42
C GLU A 57 -8.25 8.32 0.46
N LEU A 58 -7.66 7.83 1.55
CA LEU A 58 -8.34 6.95 2.50
C LEU A 58 -9.46 7.68 3.27
N LYS A 59 -9.33 8.97 3.48
CA LYS A 59 -10.37 9.78 4.11
C LYS A 59 -11.56 10.00 3.17
N ASP A 60 -11.28 10.26 1.89
CA ASP A 60 -12.31 10.47 0.87
C ASP A 60 -12.98 9.17 0.43
N ARG A 61 -12.22 8.07 0.38
CA ARG A 61 -12.66 6.74 -0.02
C ARG A 61 -12.18 5.70 0.99
N PRO A 62 -12.84 5.59 2.15
CA PRO A 62 -12.41 4.66 3.20
C PRO A 62 -12.43 3.22 2.74
N LEU A 63 -11.42 2.46 3.16
CA LEU A 63 -11.40 1.02 2.96
C LEU A 63 -12.20 0.33 4.06
N PRO A 64 -12.78 -0.87 3.79
CA PRO A 64 -13.44 -1.64 4.82
C PRO A 64 -12.47 -2.02 5.95
N THR A 65 -13.00 -2.22 7.15
CA THR A 65 -12.20 -2.66 8.29
C THR A 65 -11.86 -4.14 8.15
N GLY A 66 -10.57 -4.46 8.19
CA GLY A 66 -10.09 -5.84 8.13
C GLY A 66 -8.94 -6.05 9.10
N THR A 67 -8.57 -7.30 9.32
CA THR A 67 -7.50 -7.68 10.25
C THR A 67 -6.25 -8.21 9.57
N THR A 68 -6.23 -8.25 8.26
CA THR A 68 -5.07 -8.64 7.45
C THR A 68 -4.80 -7.55 6.41
N GLY A 69 -3.57 -7.09 6.32
CA GLY A 69 -3.23 -6.04 5.35
C GLY A 69 -1.75 -5.96 5.05
N ILE A 70 -1.44 -5.33 3.93
CA ILE A 70 -0.08 -5.01 3.51
C ILE A 70 0.01 -3.54 3.11
N GLY A 71 1.20 -2.97 3.26
CA GLY A 71 1.48 -1.61 2.82
C GLY A 71 2.87 -1.51 2.23
N HIS A 72 3.07 -0.50 1.41
CA HIS A 72 4.32 -0.30 0.69
C HIS A 72 4.60 1.19 0.50
N THR A 73 5.85 1.59 0.71
CA THR A 73 6.36 2.87 0.24
C THR A 73 7.39 2.59 -0.85
N ARG A 74 7.22 3.22 -2.00
CA ARG A 74 8.07 3.00 -3.16
C ARG A 74 8.96 4.21 -3.44
N TRP A 75 10.23 3.95 -3.72
CA TRP A 75 11.11 4.92 -4.36
C TRP A 75 11.32 4.45 -5.80
N ALA A 76 10.90 5.25 -6.77
CA ALA A 76 10.89 4.85 -8.17
C ALA A 76 12.32 4.63 -8.69
N THR A 77 12.62 3.40 -9.07
CA THR A 77 13.88 3.02 -9.72
C THR A 77 13.63 2.55 -11.15
N HIS A 78 12.39 2.16 -11.45
CA HIS A 78 11.96 1.67 -12.76
C HIS A 78 10.51 2.11 -12.95
N GLY A 79 10.26 2.89 -13.99
CA GLY A 79 8.98 3.53 -14.20
C GLY A 79 8.82 4.79 -13.35
N GLY A 80 7.93 5.68 -13.71
CA GLY A 80 7.70 6.93 -13.03
C GLY A 80 6.92 6.81 -11.72
N PRO A 81 6.94 7.86 -10.86
CA PRO A 81 6.19 7.89 -9.61
C PRO A 81 4.71 8.25 -9.89
N THR A 82 3.93 7.27 -10.31
CA THR A 82 2.52 7.43 -10.64
C THR A 82 1.66 6.55 -9.75
N ASP A 83 0.35 6.85 -9.68
CA ASP A 83 -0.59 6.01 -8.94
C ASP A 83 -0.59 4.58 -9.49
N ALA A 84 -0.52 4.42 -10.82
CA ALA A 84 -0.52 3.09 -11.45
C ALA A 84 0.70 2.25 -11.10
N ASN A 85 1.86 2.89 -10.92
CA ASN A 85 3.11 2.22 -10.56
C ASN A 85 3.30 2.03 -9.07
N ALA A 86 2.46 2.64 -8.23
CA ALA A 86 2.53 2.45 -6.78
C ALA A 86 2.11 1.03 -6.42
N HIS A 87 2.63 0.53 -5.29
CA HIS A 87 2.25 -0.78 -4.75
C HIS A 87 1.17 -0.63 -3.69
N PRO A 88 0.35 -1.64 -3.43
CA PRO A 88 0.40 -2.97 -4.05
C PRO A 88 -0.22 -3.01 -5.46
N HIS A 89 0.15 -4.03 -6.23
CA HIS A 89 -0.46 -4.33 -7.52
C HIS A 89 -1.51 -5.42 -7.34
N LEU A 90 -2.63 -5.28 -8.03
CA LEU A 90 -3.73 -6.24 -7.96
C LEU A 90 -3.79 -7.05 -9.25
N ASP A 91 -4.32 -8.29 -9.16
CA ASP A 91 -4.67 -9.06 -10.33
C ASP A 91 -5.92 -8.45 -11.01
N ASN A 92 -6.27 -8.94 -12.20
CA ASN A 92 -7.42 -8.41 -12.96
C ASN A 92 -8.76 -8.58 -12.23
N ALA A 93 -8.89 -9.61 -11.42
CA ALA A 93 -10.11 -9.88 -10.64
C ALA A 93 -10.12 -9.16 -9.28
N GLY A 94 -9.01 -8.49 -8.90
CA GLY A 94 -8.89 -7.82 -7.60
C GLY A 94 -8.88 -8.78 -6.42
N ARG A 95 -8.45 -10.03 -6.62
CA ARG A 95 -8.42 -11.06 -5.56
C ARG A 95 -7.04 -11.34 -5.01
N VAL A 96 -5.99 -10.85 -5.68
CA VAL A 96 -4.59 -11.01 -5.26
C VAL A 96 -3.92 -9.66 -5.28
N ALA A 97 -3.17 -9.33 -4.22
CA ALA A 97 -2.36 -8.13 -4.14
C ALA A 97 -0.90 -8.51 -3.91
N VAL A 98 0.02 -7.84 -4.61
CA VAL A 98 1.45 -8.13 -4.54
C VAL A 98 2.24 -6.84 -4.32
N VAL A 99 3.24 -6.88 -3.44
CA VAL A 99 4.27 -5.85 -3.31
C VAL A 99 5.62 -6.49 -3.63
N HIS A 100 6.50 -5.74 -4.29
CA HIS A 100 7.81 -6.25 -4.67
C HIS A 100 8.84 -5.12 -4.72
N ASN A 101 9.93 -5.29 -4.00
CA ASN A 101 11.04 -4.34 -4.00
C ASN A 101 12.11 -4.79 -4.99
N GLY A 102 11.90 -4.47 -6.27
CA GLY A 102 12.83 -4.86 -7.32
C GLY A 102 12.23 -4.67 -8.70
N ILE A 103 12.90 -5.24 -9.70
CA ILE A 103 12.48 -5.19 -11.09
C ILE A 103 12.23 -6.61 -11.57
N ILE A 104 11.05 -6.85 -12.14
CA ILE A 104 10.71 -8.12 -12.77
C ILE A 104 10.86 -7.96 -14.27
N GLU A 105 11.77 -8.73 -14.88
CA GLU A 105 12.02 -8.71 -16.32
C GLU A 105 11.56 -10.02 -16.94
N ASN A 106 10.48 -9.94 -17.69
CA ASN A 106 9.93 -11.11 -18.40
C ASN A 106 9.50 -10.71 -19.79
#